data_4020f736f7cb05e53c07528807ca6001
#
_entry.id   4020f736f7cb05e53c07528807ca6001
#
_cell.length_a   1.000
_cell.length_b   1.000
_cell.length_c   1.000
_cell.angle_alpha   90.00
_cell.angle_beta   90.00
_cell.angle_gamma   90.00
#
_symmetry.space_group_name_H-M   'P 1'
#
loop_
_entity.id
_entity.type
_entity.pdbx_description
1 polymer ?
#
loop_
_entity_poly.entity_id
_entity_poly.type
_entity_poly.pdbx_seq_one_letter_code
_entity_poly.pdbx_strand_id
1 'polypeptide(L)'
;MSTLQRWMMGAGMLAVACPNVLSAEKATSPNIIFILCDDMGYGDLGCYGQKYIHTPNLDRMAQEGMLFTQAYAGSPVSAPSRASLMTGQHSGHGHVRGNKEYWPQAPTMKYGDNTEWTVVGQEPYDPQHIILPEIMKKNGYTTGMFGKWAGGYEGSCSTPDKRSIDEFYGYICQFQAHLYYPNFLNRYSTSKGDTATIRVVMDQNINYPMFGDDYKKRTQYSAEMIHQEALAWLDKQDGSQPFYGFFTYTLPHAELAQPNDSILQSYKKKFFVDKTWGGSEGSRYNAVVHTHAEFAGMITRLDQYVGEVLAKLKEKGLDENTIVIFSSDNGPHEEGGADPEFFGRDGKL
;
A
#
# COMPACT_ATOMS: atom_id res chain seq x y z
N MET A 1 -48.49 10.71 -81.14
CA MET A 1 -49.11 10.36 -79.87
C MET A 1 -48.05 9.97 -78.90
N SER A 2 -47.82 10.76 -77.88
CA SER A 2 -46.70 10.74 -77.02
C SER A 2 -46.99 10.09 -75.70
N THR A 3 -46.12 9.21 -75.23
CA THR A 3 -46.15 8.66 -73.89
C THR A 3 -44.95 9.17 -73.10
N LEU A 4 -45.23 10.05 -72.15
CA LEU A 4 -44.21 10.52 -71.16
C LEU A 4 -43.95 9.39 -70.13
N GLN A 5 -42.69 8.98 -70.02
CA GLN A 5 -42.19 8.16 -68.91
C GLN A 5 -41.69 9.06 -67.78
N ARG A 6 -42.36 8.93 -66.64
CA ARG A 6 -41.90 9.55 -65.34
C ARG A 6 -40.83 8.65 -64.70
N TRP A 7 -39.66 9.23 -64.48
CA TRP A 7 -38.63 8.65 -63.61
C TRP A 7 -38.90 9.08 -62.16
N MET A 8 -39.14 8.10 -61.27
CA MET A 8 -39.14 8.35 -59.86
C MET A 8 -37.73 8.01 -59.32
N MET A 9 -36.97 9.03 -58.90
CA MET A 9 -35.74 8.86 -58.12
C MET A 9 -36.16 8.59 -56.67
N GLY A 10 -35.90 7.38 -56.20
CA GLY A 10 -35.98 7.02 -54.77
C GLY A 10 -34.70 7.51 -54.06
N ALA A 11 -34.84 8.51 -53.19
CA ALA A 11 -33.78 8.91 -52.25
C ALA A 11 -33.76 7.90 -51.09
N GLY A 12 -32.81 6.99 -51.11
CA GLY A 12 -32.52 6.14 -49.98
C GLY A 12 -31.82 6.94 -48.85
N MET A 13 -32.52 7.21 -47.74
CA MET A 13 -31.91 7.67 -46.51
C MET A 13 -31.11 6.53 -45.89
N LEU A 14 -29.78 6.60 -45.96
CA LEU A 14 -28.91 5.84 -45.07
C LEU A 14 -29.01 6.43 -43.66
N ALA A 15 -29.72 5.77 -42.77
CA ALA A 15 -29.65 6.04 -41.35
C ALA A 15 -28.30 5.52 -40.83
N VAL A 16 -27.33 6.41 -40.63
CA VAL A 16 -26.12 6.11 -39.88
C VAL A 16 -26.53 5.97 -38.41
N ALA A 17 -26.64 4.74 -37.93
CA ALA A 17 -26.78 4.48 -36.52
C ALA A 17 -25.45 4.85 -35.85
N CYS A 18 -25.40 6.01 -35.21
CA CYS A 18 -24.36 6.30 -34.24
C CYS A 18 -24.51 5.30 -33.10
N PRO A 19 -23.48 4.54 -32.72
CA PRO A 19 -23.55 3.78 -31.49
C PRO A 19 -23.67 4.80 -30.35
N ASN A 20 -24.81 4.75 -29.64
CA ASN A 20 -24.93 5.40 -28.35
C ASN A 20 -23.84 4.77 -27.45
N VAL A 21 -22.73 5.46 -27.25
CA VAL A 21 -21.83 5.21 -26.15
C VAL A 21 -22.64 5.60 -24.91
N LEU A 22 -23.24 4.60 -24.26
CA LEU A 22 -23.83 4.76 -22.94
C LEU A 22 -22.65 5.16 -22.04
N SER A 23 -22.50 6.44 -21.74
CA SER A 23 -21.62 6.87 -20.67
C SER A 23 -22.20 6.28 -19.39
N ALA A 24 -21.43 5.45 -18.71
CA ALA A 24 -21.81 4.97 -17.39
C ALA A 24 -22.16 6.17 -16.50
N GLU A 25 -23.33 6.11 -15.87
CA GLU A 25 -23.74 7.16 -14.93
C GLU A 25 -22.74 7.17 -13.78
N LYS A 26 -22.09 8.31 -13.52
CA LYS A 26 -21.09 8.42 -12.44
C LYS A 26 -21.75 8.12 -11.10
N ALA A 27 -21.09 7.32 -10.26
CA ALA A 27 -21.53 7.06 -8.90
C ALA A 27 -21.73 8.37 -8.13
N THR A 28 -22.82 8.48 -7.38
CA THR A 28 -23.12 9.68 -6.58
C THR A 28 -22.29 9.78 -5.31
N SER A 29 -21.79 8.64 -4.79
CA SER A 29 -20.89 8.59 -3.65
C SER A 29 -19.44 8.74 -4.12
N PRO A 30 -18.58 9.49 -3.39
CA PRO A 30 -17.19 9.66 -3.77
C PRO A 30 -16.42 8.35 -3.64
N ASN A 31 -15.45 8.14 -4.49
CA ASN A 31 -14.43 7.13 -4.29
C ASN A 31 -13.53 7.54 -3.12
N ILE A 32 -12.93 6.57 -2.46
CA ILE A 32 -12.03 6.83 -1.34
C ILE A 32 -10.74 6.02 -1.55
N ILE A 33 -9.60 6.71 -1.50
CA ILE A 33 -8.29 6.10 -1.39
C ILE A 33 -7.67 6.53 -0.08
N PHE A 34 -7.36 5.57 0.77
CA PHE A 34 -6.61 5.80 2.00
C PHE A 34 -5.21 5.21 1.83
N ILE A 35 -4.20 6.06 1.81
CA ILE A 35 -2.79 5.69 1.76
C ILE A 35 -2.24 5.78 3.18
N LEU A 36 -1.83 4.63 3.73
CA LEU A 36 -1.29 4.51 5.07
C LEU A 36 0.16 4.00 4.96
N CYS A 37 1.10 4.79 5.42
CA CYS A 37 2.50 4.37 5.54
C CYS A 37 2.80 3.82 6.95
N ASP A 38 4.00 3.30 7.13
CA ASP A 38 4.44 2.58 8.33
C ASP A 38 5.62 3.33 8.97
N ASP A 39 5.51 3.70 10.25
CA ASP A 39 6.55 4.38 11.03
C ASP A 39 7.05 5.72 10.45
N MET A 40 6.22 6.45 9.71
CA MET A 40 6.59 7.78 9.22
C MET A 40 6.35 8.84 10.30
N GLY A 41 7.36 9.63 10.55
CA GLY A 41 7.28 10.76 11.48
C GLY A 41 6.61 11.98 10.87
N TYR A 42 6.06 12.85 11.74
CA TYR A 42 5.48 14.13 11.34
C TYR A 42 6.46 14.98 10.53
N GLY A 43 7.73 15.03 10.97
CA GLY A 43 8.78 15.83 10.33
C GLY A 43 9.43 15.20 9.09
N ASP A 44 8.92 14.08 8.59
CA ASP A 44 9.51 13.39 7.42
C ASP A 44 9.10 14.01 6.07
N LEU A 45 8.06 14.86 6.05
CA LEU A 45 7.50 15.46 4.83
C LEU A 45 7.87 16.95 4.68
N GLY A 46 8.08 17.39 3.45
CA GLY A 46 8.40 18.79 3.11
C GLY A 46 7.33 19.76 3.58
N CYS A 47 6.03 19.43 3.45
CA CYS A 47 4.91 20.25 3.92
C CYS A 47 4.89 20.46 5.45
N TYR A 48 5.59 19.62 6.21
CA TYR A 48 5.80 19.79 7.65
C TYR A 48 7.20 20.29 8.02
N GLY A 49 8.01 20.66 7.01
CA GLY A 49 9.31 21.34 7.22
C GLY A 49 10.55 20.48 7.03
N GLN A 50 10.43 19.26 6.49
CA GLN A 50 11.58 18.42 6.14
C GLN A 50 12.47 19.11 5.11
N LYS A 51 13.79 19.11 5.37
CA LYS A 51 14.79 19.81 4.54
C LYS A 51 15.68 18.87 3.71
N TYR A 52 15.78 17.64 4.14
CA TYR A 52 16.70 16.66 3.56
C TYR A 52 16.03 15.69 2.61
N ILE A 53 14.74 15.44 2.77
CA ILE A 53 13.97 14.46 2.00
C ILE A 53 13.05 15.21 1.04
N HIS A 54 12.94 14.73 -0.20
CA HIS A 54 12.11 15.33 -1.22
C HIS A 54 10.77 14.62 -1.34
N THR A 55 9.68 15.36 -1.09
CA THR A 55 8.30 14.84 -1.13
C THR A 55 7.36 15.75 -1.95
N PRO A 56 7.71 16.07 -3.23
CA PRO A 56 7.01 17.09 -4.00
C PRO A 56 5.54 16.75 -4.30
N ASN A 57 5.18 15.47 -4.39
CA ASN A 57 3.81 15.05 -4.66
C ASN A 57 2.93 15.19 -3.40
N LEU A 58 3.43 14.79 -2.25
CA LEU A 58 2.76 14.98 -0.96
C LEU A 58 2.69 16.47 -0.58
N ASP A 59 3.74 17.23 -0.84
CA ASP A 59 3.74 18.69 -0.62
C ASP A 59 2.68 19.39 -1.48
N ARG A 60 2.54 18.98 -2.74
CA ARG A 60 1.48 19.47 -3.63
C ARG A 60 0.09 19.02 -3.14
N MET A 61 -0.09 17.76 -2.75
CA MET A 61 -1.34 17.27 -2.18
C MET A 61 -1.76 18.09 -0.95
N ALA A 62 -0.81 18.46 -0.08
CA ALA A 62 -1.06 19.34 1.06
C ALA A 62 -1.46 20.77 0.66
N GLN A 63 -0.88 21.31 -0.42
CA GLN A 63 -1.21 22.65 -0.95
C GLN A 63 -2.59 22.70 -1.62
N GLU A 64 -2.95 21.64 -2.33
CA GLU A 64 -4.22 21.53 -3.08
C GLU A 64 -5.38 21.04 -2.20
N GLY A 65 -5.09 20.45 -1.05
CA GLY A 65 -6.05 19.80 -0.16
C GLY A 65 -6.09 20.40 1.25
N MET A 66 -6.24 19.51 2.22
CA MET A 66 -6.29 19.88 3.64
C MET A 66 -5.11 19.28 4.40
N LEU A 67 -4.28 20.15 4.98
CA LEU A 67 -3.14 19.77 5.81
C LEU A 67 -3.56 19.77 7.29
N PHE A 68 -3.49 18.60 7.94
CA PHE A 68 -3.81 18.44 9.36
C PHE A 68 -2.56 18.69 10.20
N THR A 69 -2.60 19.69 11.07
CA THR A 69 -1.50 20.01 11.99
C THR A 69 -1.65 19.36 13.36
N GLN A 70 -2.80 18.78 13.64
CA GLN A 70 -3.15 18.13 14.91
C GLN A 70 -3.94 16.85 14.60
N ALA A 71 -3.27 15.80 14.11
CA ALA A 71 -3.85 14.49 13.85
C ALA A 71 -2.96 13.41 14.49
N TYR A 72 -3.56 12.51 15.25
CA TYR A 72 -2.85 11.55 16.07
C TYR A 72 -3.27 10.13 15.72
N ALA A 73 -2.30 9.21 15.65
CA ALA A 73 -2.56 7.79 15.52
C ALA A 73 -3.21 7.20 16.80
N GLY A 74 -3.97 6.14 16.64
CA GLY A 74 -4.67 5.50 17.76
C GLY A 74 -3.77 4.79 18.77
N SER A 75 -2.51 4.53 18.40
CA SER A 75 -1.49 3.89 19.24
C SER A 75 -0.09 4.20 18.71
N PRO A 76 0.96 4.14 19.53
CA PRO A 76 2.34 4.39 19.12
C PRO A 76 3.00 3.20 18.38
N VAL A 77 2.28 2.09 18.16
CA VAL A 77 2.76 0.91 17.44
C VAL A 77 1.71 0.37 16.47
N SER A 78 2.18 -0.29 15.40
CA SER A 78 1.40 -0.62 14.21
C SER A 78 0.11 -1.42 14.44
N ALA A 79 0.15 -2.62 15.06
CA ALA A 79 -1.04 -3.48 15.10
C ALA A 79 -2.23 -2.84 15.84
N PRO A 80 -2.07 -2.26 17.05
CA PRO A 80 -3.20 -1.62 17.73
C PRO A 80 -3.63 -0.31 17.07
N SER A 81 -2.72 0.45 16.42
CA SER A 81 -3.07 1.64 15.67
C SER A 81 -3.93 1.30 14.45
N ARG A 82 -3.50 0.31 13.67
CA ARG A 82 -4.27 -0.21 12.52
C ARG A 82 -5.62 -0.79 12.96
N ALA A 83 -5.67 -1.49 14.10
CA ALA A 83 -6.92 -1.98 14.67
C ALA A 83 -7.86 -0.84 15.05
N SER A 84 -7.35 0.24 15.67
CA SER A 84 -8.13 1.43 16.01
C SER A 84 -8.70 2.10 14.75
N LEU A 85 -7.88 2.24 13.69
CA LEU A 85 -8.31 2.79 12.40
C LEU A 85 -9.40 1.92 11.76
N MET A 86 -9.20 0.60 11.73
CA MET A 86 -10.13 -0.34 11.08
C MET A 86 -11.47 -0.46 11.81
N THR A 87 -11.45 -0.44 13.15
CA THR A 87 -12.66 -0.67 13.97
C THR A 87 -13.34 0.62 14.42
N GLY A 88 -12.66 1.77 14.32
CA GLY A 88 -13.11 3.04 14.91
C GLY A 88 -13.10 3.02 16.45
N GLN A 89 -12.43 2.04 17.07
CA GLN A 89 -12.39 1.90 18.53
C GLN A 89 -11.07 2.44 19.08
N HIS A 90 -11.15 3.21 20.14
CA HIS A 90 -9.98 3.62 20.90
C HIS A 90 -9.25 2.40 21.47
N SER A 91 -7.92 2.42 21.52
CA SER A 91 -7.08 1.30 21.97
C SER A 91 -7.42 0.78 23.37
N GLY A 92 -8.00 1.60 24.24
CA GLY A 92 -8.52 1.21 25.56
C GLY A 92 -9.74 0.28 25.51
N HIS A 93 -10.49 0.28 24.41
CA HIS A 93 -11.67 -0.55 24.16
C HIS A 93 -11.46 -1.60 23.08
N GLY A 94 -10.43 -1.42 22.25
CA GLY A 94 -10.09 -2.33 21.16
C GLY A 94 -9.64 -3.71 21.66
N HIS A 95 -9.84 -4.73 20.83
CA HIS A 95 -9.37 -6.09 21.08
C HIS A 95 -7.84 -6.20 20.94
N VAL A 96 -7.30 -5.65 19.85
CA VAL A 96 -5.85 -5.64 19.58
C VAL A 96 -5.21 -4.46 20.31
N ARG A 97 -4.38 -4.75 21.31
CA ARG A 97 -3.77 -3.73 22.20
C ARG A 97 -2.24 -3.64 22.13
N GLY A 98 -1.61 -4.44 21.28
CA GLY A 98 -0.17 -4.47 21.10
C GLY A 98 0.22 -5.29 19.88
N ASN A 99 1.52 -5.30 19.56
CA ASN A 99 2.10 -6.11 18.49
C ASN A 99 2.26 -7.58 18.94
N LYS A 100 1.14 -8.23 19.30
CA LYS A 100 1.15 -9.61 19.76
C LYS A 100 1.23 -10.56 18.57
N GLU A 101 2.27 -11.39 18.56
CA GLU A 101 2.50 -12.39 17.54
C GLU A 101 1.91 -13.75 17.95
N TYR A 102 1.37 -14.47 16.96
CA TYR A 102 0.72 -15.80 17.13
C TYR A 102 1.59 -16.92 16.58
N TRP A 103 2.75 -17.16 17.19
CA TRP A 103 3.70 -18.18 16.76
C TRP A 103 3.15 -19.62 16.73
N PRO A 104 2.46 -20.12 17.75
CA PRO A 104 2.05 -21.52 17.77
C PRO A 104 0.95 -21.88 16.78
N GLN A 105 0.15 -20.89 16.35
CA GLN A 105 -0.96 -21.06 15.42
C GLN A 105 -0.57 -20.77 13.96
N ALA A 106 0.57 -20.15 13.75
CA ALA A 106 1.04 -19.88 12.40
C ALA A 106 1.58 -21.15 11.74
N PRO A 107 1.22 -21.44 10.50
CA PRO A 107 1.74 -22.61 9.80
C PRO A 107 3.25 -22.49 9.60
N THR A 108 3.99 -23.53 9.95
CA THR A 108 5.42 -23.64 9.64
C THR A 108 5.61 -23.84 8.15
N MET A 109 6.56 -23.12 7.56
CA MET A 109 6.80 -23.15 6.13
C MET A 109 8.25 -23.44 5.81
N LYS A 110 8.42 -24.33 4.84
CA LYS A 110 9.73 -24.62 4.22
C LYS A 110 9.87 -23.82 2.94
N TYR A 111 10.98 -23.12 2.79
CA TYR A 111 11.35 -22.39 1.59
C TYR A 111 12.75 -22.78 1.14
N GLY A 112 12.89 -23.09 -0.15
CA GLY A 112 14.17 -23.36 -0.81
C GLY A 112 14.97 -24.45 -0.10
N ASP A 113 16.09 -24.09 0.45
CA ASP A 113 17.13 -24.92 1.04
C ASP A 113 16.81 -25.56 2.40
N ASN A 114 15.54 -25.85 2.70
CA ASN A 114 15.05 -26.40 3.97
C ASN A 114 15.07 -25.44 5.17
N THR A 115 15.26 -24.16 4.97
CA THR A 115 15.11 -23.19 6.05
C THR A 115 13.62 -23.10 6.42
N GLU A 116 13.28 -23.57 7.60
CA GLU A 116 11.93 -23.41 8.13
C GLU A 116 11.74 -21.96 8.57
N TRP A 117 10.86 -21.26 7.90
CA TRP A 117 10.47 -19.91 8.28
C TRP A 117 9.03 -19.94 8.79
N THR A 118 8.87 -19.70 10.07
CA THR A 118 7.54 -19.57 10.64
C THR A 118 7.01 -18.20 10.29
N VAL A 119 6.06 -18.15 9.37
CA VAL A 119 5.32 -16.91 9.10
C VAL A 119 4.35 -16.73 10.24
N VAL A 120 4.73 -15.86 11.13
CA VAL A 120 3.90 -15.46 12.25
C VAL A 120 2.84 -14.50 11.74
N GLY A 121 1.70 -14.51 12.32
CA GLY A 121 0.72 -13.43 12.14
C GLY A 121 0.53 -12.68 13.42
N GLN A 122 -0.35 -11.71 13.38
CA GLN A 122 -0.74 -10.91 14.52
C GLN A 122 -2.05 -11.42 15.11
N GLU A 123 -2.43 -10.85 16.25
CA GLU A 123 -3.74 -11.05 16.84
C GLU A 123 -4.83 -10.70 15.81
N PRO A 124 -5.73 -11.64 15.47
CA PRO A 124 -6.80 -11.38 14.51
C PRO A 124 -7.76 -10.31 15.03
N TYR A 125 -8.33 -9.50 14.13
CA TYR A 125 -9.47 -8.69 14.50
C TYR A 125 -10.61 -9.58 14.98
N ASP A 126 -11.26 -9.18 16.05
CA ASP A 126 -12.42 -9.89 16.58
C ASP A 126 -13.51 -9.98 15.48
N PRO A 127 -14.01 -11.19 15.15
CA PRO A 127 -15.03 -11.35 14.13
C PRO A 127 -16.37 -10.67 14.48
N GLN A 128 -16.59 -10.34 15.76
CA GLN A 128 -17.78 -9.58 16.18
C GLN A 128 -17.66 -8.07 15.93
N HIS A 129 -16.44 -7.57 15.74
CA HIS A 129 -16.22 -6.16 15.42
C HIS A 129 -16.27 -5.95 13.92
N ILE A 130 -17.16 -5.09 13.47
CA ILE A 130 -17.23 -4.64 12.08
C ILE A 130 -16.03 -3.74 11.82
N ILE A 131 -15.32 -3.97 10.71
CA ILE A 131 -14.19 -3.14 10.28
C ILE A 131 -14.56 -2.29 9.06
N LEU A 132 -13.77 -1.24 8.83
CA LEU A 132 -14.02 -0.24 7.80
C LEU A 132 -14.30 -0.83 6.41
N PRO A 133 -13.55 -1.80 5.85
CA PRO A 133 -13.88 -2.41 4.56
C PRO A 133 -15.26 -3.06 4.50
N GLU A 134 -15.71 -3.68 5.59
CA GLU A 134 -17.04 -4.30 5.68
C GLU A 134 -18.16 -3.24 5.62
N ILE A 135 -17.94 -2.08 6.26
CA ILE A 135 -18.84 -0.93 6.17
C ILE A 135 -18.88 -0.40 4.73
N MET A 136 -17.73 -0.24 4.09
CA MET A 136 -17.66 0.23 2.71
C MET A 136 -18.35 -0.73 1.75
N LYS A 137 -18.09 -2.03 1.88
CA LYS A 137 -18.75 -3.07 1.08
C LYS A 137 -20.25 -3.06 1.24
N LYS A 138 -20.75 -2.94 2.48
CA LYS A 138 -22.20 -2.86 2.78
C LYS A 138 -22.85 -1.64 2.14
N ASN A 139 -22.11 -0.56 1.92
CA ASN A 139 -22.58 0.67 1.28
C ASN A 139 -22.33 0.68 -0.24
N GLY A 140 -22.06 -0.47 -0.86
CA GLY A 140 -21.98 -0.63 -2.31
C GLY A 140 -20.62 -0.31 -2.93
N TYR A 141 -19.56 -0.14 -2.13
CA TYR A 141 -18.21 0.06 -2.65
C TYR A 141 -17.56 -1.25 -3.09
N THR A 142 -16.80 -1.21 -4.18
CA THR A 142 -15.75 -2.21 -4.41
C THR A 142 -14.57 -1.93 -3.49
N THR A 143 -13.92 -2.99 -2.99
CA THR A 143 -12.87 -2.84 -1.97
C THR A 143 -11.56 -3.45 -2.45
N GLY A 144 -10.49 -2.66 -2.44
CA GLY A 144 -9.13 -3.11 -2.72
C GLY A 144 -8.18 -2.76 -1.60
N MET A 145 -7.29 -3.69 -1.24
CA MET A 145 -6.26 -3.44 -0.24
C MET A 145 -4.91 -3.93 -0.75
N PHE A 146 -3.90 -3.07 -0.67
CA PHE A 146 -2.56 -3.33 -1.19
C PHE A 146 -1.50 -2.94 -0.16
N GLY A 147 -0.76 -3.95 0.34
CA GLY A 147 0.29 -3.75 1.35
C GLY A 147 0.14 -4.59 2.61
N LYS A 148 0.44 -4.00 3.76
CA LYS A 148 0.48 -4.65 5.08
C LYS A 148 -0.91 -4.75 5.70
N TRP A 149 -1.41 -5.98 5.92
CA TRP A 149 -2.69 -6.24 6.60
C TRP A 149 -2.59 -6.07 8.11
N ALA A 150 -1.71 -6.81 8.75
CA ALA A 150 -1.46 -6.78 10.21
C ALA A 150 -2.69 -7.03 11.10
N GLY A 151 -3.70 -7.72 10.60
CA GLY A 151 -4.96 -7.98 11.33
C GLY A 151 -5.30 -9.46 11.45
N GLY A 152 -4.30 -10.33 11.56
CA GLY A 152 -4.46 -11.77 11.69
C GLY A 152 -3.25 -12.54 11.17
N TYR A 153 -3.44 -13.82 10.97
CA TYR A 153 -2.47 -14.75 10.39
C TYR A 153 -3.15 -15.63 9.32
N GLU A 154 -2.38 -16.27 8.46
CA GLU A 154 -2.93 -17.13 7.43
C GLU A 154 -3.79 -18.26 8.03
N GLY A 155 -5.00 -18.38 7.53
CA GLY A 155 -6.00 -19.32 8.05
C GLY A 155 -6.83 -18.81 9.23
N SER A 156 -6.51 -17.63 9.82
CA SER A 156 -7.31 -17.03 10.89
C SER A 156 -8.70 -16.62 10.41
N CYS A 157 -9.57 -16.22 11.34
CA CYS A 157 -10.90 -15.67 11.03
C CYS A 157 -10.85 -14.26 10.42
N SER A 158 -9.68 -13.63 10.38
CA SER A 158 -9.52 -12.24 9.99
C SER A 158 -8.48 -12.07 8.87
N THR A 159 -8.52 -12.93 7.86
CA THR A 159 -7.80 -12.73 6.60
C THR A 159 -8.60 -11.84 5.65
N PRO A 160 -7.99 -11.13 4.69
CA PRO A 160 -8.68 -10.22 3.78
C PRO A 160 -9.91 -10.84 3.08
N ASP A 161 -9.81 -12.09 2.63
CA ASP A 161 -10.91 -12.85 2.00
C ASP A 161 -12.13 -13.02 2.92
N LYS A 162 -11.96 -12.96 4.23
CA LYS A 162 -13.03 -13.10 5.23
C LYS A 162 -13.56 -11.75 5.75
N ARG A 163 -12.94 -10.65 5.36
CA ARG A 163 -13.22 -9.31 5.90
C ARG A 163 -13.64 -8.31 4.82
N SER A 164 -14.38 -8.81 3.81
CA SER A 164 -14.99 -8.00 2.74
C SER A 164 -14.00 -7.18 1.90
N ILE A 165 -12.80 -7.71 1.69
CA ILE A 165 -11.85 -7.21 0.71
C ILE A 165 -12.06 -8.00 -0.60
N ASP A 166 -12.32 -7.33 -1.71
CA ASP A 166 -12.50 -7.97 -3.02
C ASP A 166 -11.18 -8.30 -3.69
N GLU A 167 -10.20 -7.40 -3.54
CA GLU A 167 -8.86 -7.54 -4.12
C GLU A 167 -7.81 -7.22 -3.06
N PHE A 168 -6.90 -8.15 -2.82
CA PHE A 168 -5.78 -8.00 -1.89
C PHE A 168 -4.47 -8.45 -2.52
N TYR A 169 -3.41 -7.67 -2.34
CA TYR A 169 -2.05 -8.07 -2.64
C TYR A 169 -1.07 -7.45 -1.64
N GLY A 170 -0.32 -8.29 -0.93
CA GLY A 170 0.61 -7.77 0.07
C GLY A 170 0.96 -8.79 1.16
N TYR A 171 1.11 -8.32 2.38
CA TYR A 171 1.51 -9.10 3.54
C TYR A 171 0.34 -9.30 4.50
N ILE A 172 0.03 -10.53 4.86
CA ILE A 172 -0.86 -10.80 5.99
C ILE A 172 -0.11 -10.56 7.30
N CYS A 173 1.10 -11.09 7.41
CA CYS A 173 1.94 -10.97 8.58
C CYS A 173 2.68 -9.64 8.61
N GLN A 174 2.50 -8.85 9.68
CA GLN A 174 3.25 -7.61 9.83
C GLN A 174 4.76 -7.85 9.98
N PHE A 175 5.16 -8.95 10.60
CA PHE A 175 6.57 -9.31 10.76
C PHE A 175 7.25 -9.56 9.41
N GLN A 176 6.57 -10.29 8.49
CA GLN A 176 7.06 -10.50 7.14
C GLN A 176 7.16 -9.18 6.35
N ALA A 177 6.28 -8.23 6.67
CA ALA A 177 6.26 -6.92 6.01
C ALA A 177 7.50 -6.06 6.29
N HIS A 178 8.33 -6.45 7.24
CA HIS A 178 9.65 -5.83 7.49
C HIS A 178 10.72 -6.24 6.46
N LEU A 179 10.41 -7.19 5.56
CA LEU A 179 11.32 -7.67 4.52
C LEU A 179 10.87 -7.16 3.16
N TYR A 180 11.66 -6.29 2.53
CA TYR A 180 11.32 -5.72 1.22
C TYR A 180 11.62 -6.64 0.04
N TYR A 181 12.38 -7.70 0.25
CA TYR A 181 12.64 -8.75 -0.74
C TYR A 181 12.21 -10.12 -0.20
N PRO A 182 10.90 -10.32 0.07
CA PRO A 182 10.39 -11.53 0.70
C PRO A 182 10.47 -12.75 -0.21
N ASN A 183 10.20 -13.93 0.35
CA ASN A 183 10.04 -15.16 -0.40
C ASN A 183 8.69 -15.26 -1.12
N PHE A 184 7.67 -14.58 -0.59
CA PHE A 184 6.33 -14.54 -1.17
C PHE A 184 5.55 -13.32 -0.67
N LEU A 185 4.47 -13.01 -1.39
CA LEU A 185 3.39 -12.14 -0.95
C LEU A 185 2.08 -12.93 -0.95
N ASN A 186 1.05 -12.38 -0.34
CA ASN A 186 -0.28 -12.98 -0.33
C ASN A 186 -1.18 -12.26 -1.33
N ARG A 187 -2.07 -13.01 -1.97
CA ARG A 187 -3.10 -12.49 -2.89
C ARG A 187 -4.46 -13.09 -2.56
N TYR A 188 -5.48 -12.26 -2.70
CA TYR A 188 -6.86 -12.68 -2.83
C TYR A 188 -7.53 -11.79 -3.89
N SER A 189 -8.27 -12.39 -4.81
CA SER A 189 -8.92 -11.68 -5.90
C SER A 189 -10.22 -12.36 -6.29
N THR A 190 -11.33 -11.68 -6.05
CA THR A 190 -12.65 -12.14 -6.50
C THR A 190 -12.74 -12.15 -8.03
N SER A 191 -12.10 -11.20 -8.69
CA SER A 191 -12.09 -11.10 -10.16
C SER A 191 -11.28 -12.21 -10.82
N LYS A 192 -10.31 -12.81 -10.11
CA LYS A 192 -9.53 -13.97 -10.56
C LYS A 192 -10.14 -15.31 -10.11
N GLY A 193 -11.26 -15.28 -9.35
CA GLY A 193 -11.93 -16.47 -8.84
C GLY A 193 -11.25 -17.14 -7.66
N ASP A 194 -10.41 -16.43 -6.92
CA ASP A 194 -9.79 -16.96 -5.71
C ASP A 194 -10.87 -17.23 -4.64
N THR A 195 -10.82 -18.41 -4.02
CA THR A 195 -11.77 -18.80 -2.95
C THR A 195 -11.20 -18.57 -1.55
N ALA A 196 -9.91 -18.31 -1.45
CA ALA A 196 -9.19 -17.98 -0.23
C ALA A 196 -7.92 -17.21 -0.57
N THR A 197 -7.32 -16.60 0.44
CA THR A 197 -6.00 -15.97 0.29
C THR A 197 -4.94 -17.03 -0.02
N ILE A 198 -4.17 -16.80 -1.07
CA ILE A 198 -3.10 -17.67 -1.55
C ILE A 198 -1.75 -16.96 -1.49
N ARG A 199 -0.65 -17.72 -1.59
CA ARG A 199 0.70 -17.19 -1.69
C ARG A 199 1.14 -17.06 -3.13
N VAL A 200 1.83 -15.96 -3.41
CA VAL A 200 2.51 -15.70 -4.68
C VAL A 200 4.00 -15.72 -4.39
N VAL A 201 4.68 -16.76 -4.86
CA VAL A 201 6.12 -16.97 -4.62
C VAL A 201 6.93 -15.96 -5.42
N MET A 202 7.98 -15.42 -4.81
CA MET A 202 8.95 -14.52 -5.44
C MET A 202 10.10 -15.35 -6.03
N ASP A 203 9.91 -15.87 -7.22
CA ASP A 203 10.78 -16.87 -7.87
C ASP A 203 12.25 -16.43 -7.96
N GLN A 204 12.52 -15.14 -8.11
CA GLN A 204 13.89 -14.63 -8.16
C GLN A 204 14.50 -14.43 -6.76
N ASN A 205 13.65 -14.24 -5.74
CA ASN A 205 14.11 -14.03 -4.38
C ASN A 205 14.43 -15.34 -3.66
N ILE A 206 13.60 -16.39 -3.85
CA ILE A 206 13.75 -17.67 -3.13
C ILE A 206 15.07 -18.39 -3.39
N ASN A 207 15.79 -18.03 -4.44
CA ASN A 207 17.09 -18.61 -4.78
C ASN A 207 18.24 -18.06 -3.92
N TYR A 208 17.99 -17.06 -3.10
CA TYR A 208 19.00 -16.40 -2.27
C TYR A 208 18.53 -16.32 -0.81
N PRO A 209 19.45 -16.37 0.17
CA PRO A 209 19.10 -16.20 1.58
C PRO A 209 18.41 -14.87 1.86
N MET A 210 17.56 -14.83 2.88
CA MET A 210 16.87 -13.60 3.32
C MET A 210 17.78 -12.67 4.12
N PHE A 211 18.91 -13.17 4.61
CA PHE A 211 19.85 -12.41 5.43
C PHE A 211 21.28 -12.62 4.96
N GLY A 212 22.14 -11.64 5.23
CA GLY A 212 23.54 -11.65 4.88
C GLY A 212 23.86 -11.11 3.48
N ASP A 213 25.08 -11.33 3.01
CA ASP A 213 25.57 -10.66 1.79
C ASP A 213 24.81 -11.05 0.51
N ASP A 214 24.35 -12.28 0.42
CA ASP A 214 23.63 -12.77 -0.75
C ASP A 214 22.19 -12.25 -0.84
N TYR A 215 21.64 -11.66 0.22
CA TYR A 215 20.37 -10.94 0.20
C TYR A 215 20.32 -9.86 -0.90
N LYS A 216 21.43 -9.19 -1.17
CA LYS A 216 21.56 -8.17 -2.22
C LYS A 216 21.36 -8.68 -3.65
N LYS A 217 21.34 -10.00 -3.85
CA LYS A 217 21.04 -10.64 -5.14
C LYS A 217 19.54 -10.79 -5.40
N ARG A 218 18.70 -10.55 -4.40
CA ARG A 218 17.24 -10.54 -4.54
C ARG A 218 16.81 -9.32 -5.34
N THR A 219 15.87 -9.49 -6.26
CA THR A 219 15.49 -8.44 -7.21
C THR A 219 14.02 -8.08 -7.19
N GLN A 220 13.15 -8.94 -6.64
CA GLN A 220 11.71 -8.67 -6.57
C GLN A 220 11.41 -7.84 -5.32
N TYR A 221 11.40 -6.53 -5.51
CA TYR A 221 11.13 -5.54 -4.47
C TYR A 221 9.62 -5.43 -4.21
N SER A 222 9.18 -5.83 -3.05
CA SER A 222 7.76 -5.97 -2.71
C SER A 222 6.98 -4.66 -2.77
N ALA A 223 7.58 -3.54 -2.33
CA ALA A 223 6.88 -2.26 -2.34
C ALA A 223 6.49 -1.83 -3.76
N GLU A 224 7.39 -2.05 -4.73
CA GLU A 224 7.10 -1.80 -6.15
C GLU A 224 5.99 -2.75 -6.66
N MET A 225 6.10 -4.04 -6.37
CA MET A 225 5.12 -5.03 -6.83
C MET A 225 3.73 -4.75 -6.26
N ILE A 226 3.64 -4.39 -4.99
CA ILE A 226 2.39 -4.00 -4.32
C ILE A 226 1.81 -2.74 -4.98
N HIS A 227 2.65 -1.75 -5.27
CA HIS A 227 2.24 -0.52 -5.91
C HIS A 227 1.70 -0.75 -7.33
N GLN A 228 2.37 -1.59 -8.12
CA GLN A 228 1.92 -1.93 -9.48
C GLN A 228 0.58 -2.68 -9.46
N GLU A 229 0.33 -3.58 -8.52
CA GLU A 229 -0.99 -4.23 -8.36
C GLU A 229 -2.07 -3.23 -7.91
N ALA A 230 -1.73 -2.25 -7.07
CA ALA A 230 -2.65 -1.17 -6.70
C ALA A 230 -3.03 -0.29 -7.91
N LEU A 231 -2.06 0.09 -8.75
CA LEU A 231 -2.32 0.83 -9.99
C LEU A 231 -3.14 0.00 -10.99
N ALA A 232 -2.82 -1.29 -11.15
CA ALA A 232 -3.57 -2.19 -12.02
C ALA A 232 -5.02 -2.39 -11.53
N TRP A 233 -5.26 -2.34 -10.23
CA TRP A 233 -6.60 -2.34 -9.67
C TRP A 233 -7.33 -1.03 -9.96
N LEU A 234 -6.68 0.11 -9.77
CA LEU A 234 -7.23 1.43 -10.12
C LEU A 234 -7.58 1.52 -11.62
N ASP A 235 -6.76 0.92 -12.46
CA ASP A 235 -6.96 0.93 -13.91
C ASP A 235 -8.26 0.23 -14.35
N LYS A 236 -8.76 -0.70 -13.54
CA LYS A 236 -10.04 -1.39 -13.76
C LYS A 236 -11.26 -0.57 -13.32
N GLN A 237 -11.07 0.49 -12.53
CA GLN A 237 -12.18 1.31 -12.05
C GLN A 237 -12.66 2.25 -13.16
N ASP A 238 -13.96 2.25 -13.46
CA ASP A 238 -14.58 3.05 -14.52
C ASP A 238 -15.50 4.17 -13.99
N GLY A 239 -15.63 4.27 -12.67
CA GLY A 239 -16.48 5.25 -11.99
C GLY A 239 -17.98 4.94 -11.99
N SER A 240 -18.40 3.78 -12.51
CA SER A 240 -19.80 3.35 -12.46
C SER A 240 -20.22 2.90 -11.06
N GLN A 241 -19.27 2.41 -10.26
CA GLN A 241 -19.44 2.02 -8.87
C GLN A 241 -18.40 2.71 -8.01
N PRO A 242 -18.73 3.21 -6.80
CA PRO A 242 -17.74 3.78 -5.92
C PRO A 242 -16.76 2.71 -5.43
N PHE A 243 -15.52 3.09 -5.20
CA PHE A 243 -14.50 2.20 -4.70
C PHE A 243 -13.82 2.73 -3.44
N TYR A 244 -13.37 1.80 -2.60
CA TYR A 244 -12.53 2.03 -1.44
C TYR A 244 -11.19 1.31 -1.64
N GLY A 245 -10.13 2.09 -1.87
CA GLY A 245 -8.75 1.62 -1.95
C GLY A 245 -8.02 1.88 -0.65
N PHE A 246 -7.46 0.85 -0.02
CA PHE A 246 -6.65 0.97 1.18
C PHE A 246 -5.21 0.55 0.86
N PHE A 247 -4.34 1.52 0.60
CA PHE A 247 -2.95 1.31 0.20
C PHE A 247 -2.04 1.43 1.42
N THR A 248 -1.65 0.30 1.97
CA THR A 248 -0.93 0.20 3.24
C THR A 248 0.55 -0.12 3.01
N TYR A 249 1.27 0.87 2.47
CA TYR A 249 2.69 0.72 2.20
C TYR A 249 3.49 0.52 3.48
N THR A 250 4.49 -0.37 3.44
CA THR A 250 5.40 -0.61 4.54
C THR A 250 6.51 0.44 4.66
N LEU A 251 6.72 1.23 3.59
CA LEU A 251 7.66 2.36 3.58
C LEU A 251 7.23 3.43 4.60
N PRO A 252 8.17 4.03 5.35
CA PRO A 252 9.61 3.80 5.40
C PRO A 252 10.06 2.90 6.57
N HIS A 253 9.22 1.98 7.07
CA HIS A 253 9.58 1.06 8.17
C HIS A 253 10.87 0.29 7.86
N ALA A 254 11.64 -0.06 8.88
CA ALA A 254 12.77 -0.96 8.75
C ALA A 254 12.30 -2.38 8.27
N GLU A 255 13.12 -3.15 7.54
CA GLU A 255 14.54 -2.88 7.23
C GLU A 255 14.69 -1.70 6.27
N LEU A 256 15.85 -1.03 6.33
CA LEU A 256 16.16 0.03 5.37
C LEU A 256 16.75 -0.60 4.10
N ALA A 257 15.87 -0.91 3.15
CA ALA A 257 16.24 -1.57 1.92
C ALA A 257 15.38 -1.11 0.75
N GLN A 258 16.03 -0.84 -0.38
CA GLN A 258 15.38 -0.46 -1.63
C GLN A 258 16.25 -0.79 -2.84
N PRO A 259 15.73 -0.70 -4.08
CA PRO A 259 16.53 -0.85 -5.28
C PRO A 259 17.68 0.15 -5.35
N ASN A 260 18.83 -0.32 -5.85
CA ASN A 260 20.01 0.53 -6.04
C ASN A 260 19.91 1.34 -7.34
N ASP A 261 18.96 2.23 -7.42
CA ASP A 261 18.62 3.04 -8.58
C ASP A 261 19.00 4.53 -8.40
N SER A 262 18.49 5.38 -9.29
CA SER A 262 18.77 6.81 -9.30
C SER A 262 18.33 7.53 -8.02
N ILE A 263 17.24 7.09 -7.38
CA ILE A 263 16.76 7.67 -6.12
C ILE A 263 17.82 7.45 -5.02
N LEU A 264 18.16 6.19 -4.77
CA LEU A 264 19.15 5.85 -3.77
C LEU A 264 20.51 6.50 -4.06
N GLN A 265 20.95 6.47 -5.32
CA GLN A 265 22.22 7.08 -5.72
C GLN A 265 22.25 8.58 -5.50
N SER A 266 21.13 9.29 -5.67
CA SER A 266 21.05 10.72 -5.39
C SER A 266 21.27 11.02 -3.91
N TYR A 267 20.69 10.22 -3.02
CA TYR A 267 20.86 10.36 -1.59
C TYR A 267 22.23 9.90 -1.09
N LYS A 268 22.85 8.87 -1.67
CA LYS A 268 24.24 8.51 -1.40
C LYS A 268 25.21 9.64 -1.76
N LYS A 269 24.95 10.40 -2.81
CA LYS A 269 25.74 11.61 -3.13
C LYS A 269 25.48 12.74 -2.14
N LYS A 270 24.23 12.92 -1.70
CA LYS A 270 23.84 13.95 -0.74
C LYS A 270 24.43 13.69 0.65
N PHE A 271 24.42 12.43 1.08
CA PHE A 271 24.96 11.97 2.36
C PHE A 271 26.24 11.17 2.13
N PHE A 272 27.28 11.79 1.52
CA PHE A 272 28.52 11.12 1.16
C PHE A 272 29.31 10.61 2.39
N VAL A 273 29.10 11.21 3.57
CA VAL A 273 29.49 10.69 4.87
C VAL A 273 28.21 10.24 5.57
N ASP A 274 27.94 8.96 5.55
CA ASP A 274 26.69 8.39 6.04
C ASP A 274 26.95 7.41 7.19
N LYS A 275 25.92 7.15 7.98
CA LYS A 275 25.92 6.23 9.09
C LYS A 275 25.80 4.78 8.59
N THR A 276 26.57 3.89 9.18
CA THR A 276 26.43 2.44 8.96
C THR A 276 25.77 1.80 10.17
N TRP A 277 24.83 0.91 9.93
CA TRP A 277 24.24 0.07 10.94
C TRP A 277 24.57 -1.40 10.64
N GLY A 278 25.29 -2.04 11.57
CA GLY A 278 25.81 -3.40 11.37
C GLY A 278 24.84 -4.52 11.67
N GLY A 279 23.58 -4.18 11.97
CA GLY A 279 22.63 -5.13 12.54
C GLY A 279 22.84 -5.28 14.05
N SER A 280 21.96 -5.98 14.72
CA SER A 280 22.12 -6.43 16.10
C SER A 280 22.08 -7.95 16.16
N GLU A 281 22.77 -8.53 17.12
CA GLU A 281 22.70 -9.97 17.38
C GLU A 281 21.23 -10.34 17.66
N GLY A 282 20.68 -11.28 16.90
CA GLY A 282 19.24 -11.59 16.91
C GLY A 282 18.35 -10.59 16.16
N SER A 283 18.93 -9.56 15.52
CA SER A 283 18.19 -8.67 14.62
C SER A 283 17.64 -9.45 13.43
N ARG A 284 16.41 -9.13 13.08
CA ARG A 284 15.71 -9.65 11.91
C ARG A 284 15.88 -8.76 10.68
N TYR A 285 16.80 -7.81 10.74
CA TYR A 285 17.10 -6.84 9.68
C TYR A 285 18.54 -7.02 9.19
N ASN A 286 18.71 -6.85 7.90
CA ASN A 286 20.04 -6.86 7.28
C ASN A 286 20.85 -5.61 7.67
N ALA A 287 22.17 -5.74 7.67
CA ALA A 287 23.06 -4.61 7.89
C ALA A 287 22.93 -3.56 6.77
N VAL A 288 23.01 -2.30 7.14
CA VAL A 288 22.82 -1.15 6.21
C VAL A 288 24.04 -0.26 6.25
N VAL A 289 24.63 0.00 5.09
CA VAL A 289 25.87 0.81 4.97
C VAL A 289 25.58 2.31 4.92
N HIS A 290 24.42 2.69 4.35
CA HIS A 290 24.04 4.09 4.12
C HIS A 290 22.65 4.34 4.68
N THR A 291 22.49 4.38 6.01
CA THR A 291 21.17 4.42 6.65
C THR A 291 20.37 5.66 6.31
N HIS A 292 21.00 6.84 6.28
CA HIS A 292 20.30 8.09 5.93
C HIS A 292 19.89 8.11 4.45
N ALA A 293 20.74 7.62 3.55
CA ALA A 293 20.42 7.56 2.13
C ALA A 293 19.29 6.55 1.84
N GLU A 294 19.33 5.38 2.48
CA GLU A 294 18.27 4.37 2.34
C GLU A 294 16.94 4.93 2.85
N PHE A 295 16.90 5.46 4.07
CA PHE A 295 15.68 6.00 4.67
C PHE A 295 15.06 7.14 3.83
N ALA A 296 15.88 8.14 3.46
CA ALA A 296 15.42 9.26 2.65
C ALA A 296 14.92 8.82 1.26
N GLY A 297 15.61 7.85 0.65
CA GLY A 297 15.19 7.27 -0.63
C GLY A 297 13.88 6.52 -0.54
N MET A 298 13.63 5.78 0.54
CA MET A 298 12.37 5.07 0.76
C MET A 298 11.17 6.03 0.86
N ILE A 299 11.32 7.18 1.53
CA ILE A 299 10.26 8.20 1.61
C ILE A 299 10.04 8.86 0.26
N THR A 300 11.10 9.22 -0.47
CA THR A 300 10.97 9.78 -1.82
C THR A 300 10.30 8.80 -2.79
N ARG A 301 10.57 7.50 -2.65
CA ARG A 301 9.88 6.46 -3.42
C ARG A 301 8.40 6.39 -3.08
N LEU A 302 8.05 6.45 -1.80
CA LEU A 302 6.66 6.51 -1.38
C LEU A 302 5.95 7.76 -1.94
N ASP A 303 6.61 8.92 -1.93
CA ASP A 303 6.09 10.14 -2.53
C ASP A 303 5.83 9.97 -4.04
N GLN A 304 6.72 9.28 -4.76
CA GLN A 304 6.48 8.95 -6.17
C GLN A 304 5.26 8.06 -6.34
N TYR A 305 5.08 7.03 -5.51
CA TYR A 305 3.90 6.17 -5.56
C TYR A 305 2.60 6.96 -5.34
N VAL A 306 2.60 7.91 -4.41
CA VAL A 306 1.46 8.83 -4.22
C VAL A 306 1.22 9.65 -5.48
N GLY A 307 2.28 10.19 -6.08
CA GLY A 307 2.19 10.93 -7.34
C GLY A 307 1.58 10.12 -8.48
N GLU A 308 1.97 8.85 -8.61
CA GLU A 308 1.45 7.94 -9.64
C GLU A 308 -0.03 7.59 -9.41
N VAL A 309 -0.44 7.40 -8.15
CA VAL A 309 -1.87 7.21 -7.80
C VAL A 309 -2.70 8.44 -8.20
N LEU A 310 -2.24 9.64 -7.85
CA LEU A 310 -2.94 10.89 -8.21
C LEU A 310 -3.00 11.09 -9.73
N ALA A 311 -1.91 10.79 -10.44
CA ALA A 311 -1.85 10.86 -11.89
C ALA A 311 -2.81 9.84 -12.54
N LYS A 312 -2.89 8.62 -12.03
CA LYS A 312 -3.80 7.59 -12.52
C LYS A 312 -5.26 7.99 -12.33
N LEU A 313 -5.63 8.55 -11.19
CA LEU A 313 -6.99 9.08 -10.97
C LEU A 313 -7.35 10.15 -11.99
N LYS A 314 -6.43 11.07 -12.24
CA LYS A 314 -6.61 12.15 -13.23
C LYS A 314 -6.70 11.62 -14.67
N GLU A 315 -5.83 10.67 -15.03
CA GLU A 315 -5.86 9.99 -16.33
C GLU A 315 -7.23 9.37 -16.62
N LYS A 316 -7.85 8.81 -15.59
CA LYS A 316 -9.16 8.14 -15.68
C LYS A 316 -10.36 9.08 -15.50
N GLY A 317 -10.13 10.35 -15.21
CA GLY A 317 -11.18 11.34 -14.92
C GLY A 317 -11.98 11.03 -13.65
N LEU A 318 -11.33 10.40 -12.67
CA LEU A 318 -11.90 10.01 -11.38
C LEU A 318 -11.51 10.95 -10.24
N ASP A 319 -10.54 11.84 -10.46
CA ASP A 319 -9.94 12.71 -9.46
C ASP A 319 -10.96 13.67 -8.82
N GLU A 320 -11.90 14.23 -9.60
CA GLU A 320 -12.91 15.16 -9.07
C GLU A 320 -13.94 14.50 -8.11
N ASN A 321 -14.10 13.17 -8.19
CA ASN A 321 -15.02 12.43 -7.32
C ASN A 321 -14.27 11.41 -6.45
N THR A 322 -13.03 11.69 -6.09
CA THR A 322 -12.21 10.81 -5.24
C THR A 322 -11.61 11.59 -4.07
N ILE A 323 -11.85 11.10 -2.86
CA ILE A 323 -11.17 11.58 -1.65
C ILE A 323 -9.89 10.76 -1.49
N VAL A 324 -8.74 11.41 -1.51
CA VAL A 324 -7.45 10.79 -1.24
C VAL A 324 -6.94 11.25 0.11
N ILE A 325 -6.67 10.30 1.01
CA ILE A 325 -6.17 10.53 2.35
C ILE A 325 -4.78 9.91 2.46
N PHE A 326 -3.82 10.67 2.97
CA PHE A 326 -2.48 10.19 3.30
C PHE A 326 -2.24 10.32 4.80
N SER A 327 -1.74 9.25 5.44
CA SER A 327 -1.40 9.24 6.87
C SER A 327 -0.33 8.18 7.17
N SER A 328 0.23 8.23 8.37
CA SER A 328 1.05 7.16 8.95
C SER A 328 0.26 6.39 10.02
N ASP A 329 0.59 5.13 10.23
CA ASP A 329 -0.05 4.32 11.27
C ASP A 329 0.43 4.70 12.67
N ASN A 330 1.67 5.17 12.82
CA ASN A 330 2.22 5.74 14.05
C ASN A 330 3.37 6.72 13.73
N GLY A 331 4.03 7.22 14.77
CA GLY A 331 5.17 8.12 14.66
C GLY A 331 6.47 7.41 14.30
N PRO A 332 7.60 8.15 14.31
CA PRO A 332 8.90 7.66 13.90
C PRO A 332 9.45 6.56 14.82
N HIS A 333 10.35 5.73 14.30
CA HIS A 333 10.98 4.62 14.98
C HIS A 333 12.49 4.60 14.73
N GLU A 334 13.27 3.92 15.61
CA GLU A 334 14.73 3.80 15.54
C GLU A 334 15.20 2.45 14.97
N GLU A 335 14.28 1.52 14.65
CA GLU A 335 14.64 0.18 14.17
C GLU A 335 15.44 0.20 12.88
N GLY A 336 16.31 -0.81 12.72
CA GLY A 336 17.08 -1.04 11.50
C GLY A 336 18.11 0.05 11.17
N GLY A 337 18.43 0.93 12.12
CA GLY A 337 19.35 2.03 11.92
C GLY A 337 18.71 3.34 11.45
N ALA A 338 17.38 3.43 11.44
CA ALA A 338 16.68 4.71 11.26
C ALA A 338 17.16 5.73 12.29
N ASP A 339 17.24 6.99 11.89
CA ASP A 339 17.81 8.06 12.72
C ASP A 339 16.82 9.23 12.81
N PRO A 340 15.87 9.16 13.78
CA PRO A 340 14.85 10.20 13.91
C PRO A 340 15.43 11.57 14.29
N GLU A 341 16.50 11.63 15.03
CA GLU A 341 17.14 12.90 15.43
C GLU A 341 17.78 13.61 14.23
N PHE A 342 18.50 12.88 13.38
CA PHE A 342 19.16 13.44 12.20
C PHE A 342 18.17 14.12 11.25
N PHE A 343 17.02 13.52 11.05
CA PHE A 343 15.98 14.05 10.16
C PHE A 343 15.00 15.00 10.85
N GLY A 344 15.03 15.12 12.19
CA GLY A 344 14.03 15.88 12.94
C GLY A 344 12.61 15.34 12.73
N ARG A 345 12.47 14.02 12.77
CA ARG A 345 11.26 13.28 12.38
C ARG A 345 10.03 13.59 13.26
N ASP A 346 10.26 14.00 14.51
CA ASP A 346 9.21 14.45 15.42
C ASP A 346 8.60 15.81 15.00
N GLY A 347 9.30 16.54 14.14
CA GLY A 347 8.89 17.86 13.68
C GLY A 347 8.97 18.91 14.78
N LYS A 348 7.86 19.62 15.00
CA LYS A 348 7.74 20.67 16.03
C LYS A 348 6.78 20.28 17.16
N LEU A 349 6.51 18.98 17.29
CA LEU A 349 5.63 18.44 18.32
C LEU A 349 6.34 18.39 19.67
#